data_9949e0ec9b08c1ac8196aac55b43e713
#
_entry.id   9949e0ec9b08c1ac8196aac55b43e713
#
_cell.length_a   1.000
_cell.length_b   1.000
_cell.length_c   1.000
_cell.angle_alpha   90.00
_cell.angle_beta   90.00
_cell.angle_gamma   90.00
#
_symmetry.space_group_name_H-M   'P 1'
#
loop_
_entity.id
_entity.type
_entity.pdbx_description
1 polymer ?
#
loop_
_entity_poly.entity_id
_entity_poly.type
_entity_poly.pdbx_seq_one_letter_code
_entity_poly.pdbx_strand_id
1 'polypeptide(L)'
;MRYWDASAVVPLLVRQRFTSAMEERLAEDADLITWWGTSIECYSALMRLVREGHLGLNEQGLAERRLRELREGWEEVMPGETIRRVAERLLRLHVLRAADALQ
;
A
#
# COMPACT_ATOMS: atom_id res chain seq x y z
N MET A 1 13.27 7.51 -3.38
CA MET A 1 12.92 6.40 -2.48
C MET A 1 11.91 6.88 -1.45
N ARG A 2 10.72 6.34 -1.50
CA ARG A 2 9.62 6.74 -0.60
C ARG A 2 8.98 5.52 0.02
N TYR A 3 8.57 5.65 1.28
CA TYR A 3 7.79 4.62 1.95
C TYR A 3 6.31 4.74 1.56
N TRP A 4 5.74 3.62 1.13
CA TRP A 4 4.35 3.55 0.70
C TRP A 4 3.56 2.59 1.59
N ASP A 5 2.47 3.06 2.18
CA ASP A 5 1.56 2.17 2.87
C ASP A 5 0.46 1.68 1.92
N ALA A 6 -0.36 0.75 2.37
CA ALA A 6 -1.42 0.18 1.54
C ALA A 6 -2.41 1.22 1.05
N SER A 7 -2.71 2.24 1.85
CA SER A 7 -3.66 3.28 1.47
C SER A 7 -3.16 4.13 0.30
N ALA A 8 -1.84 4.21 0.11
CA ALA A 8 -1.24 4.90 -1.02
C ALA A 8 -1.10 3.97 -2.23
N VAL A 9 -0.88 2.68 -2.02
CA VAL A 9 -0.71 1.69 -3.10
C VAL A 9 -2.04 1.35 -3.76
N VAL A 10 -3.11 1.15 -3.00
CA VAL A 10 -4.41 0.75 -3.54
C VAL A 10 -4.90 1.68 -4.66
N PRO A 11 -4.77 3.01 -4.59
CA PRO A 11 -5.15 3.88 -5.70
C PRO A 11 -4.38 3.64 -7.00
N LEU A 12 -3.23 2.97 -6.94
CA LEU A 12 -2.49 2.57 -8.14
C LEU A 12 -3.05 1.29 -8.76
N LEU A 13 -3.81 0.51 -7.99
CA LEU A 13 -4.37 -0.76 -8.42
C LEU A 13 -5.78 -0.61 -8.98
N VAL A 14 -6.55 0.30 -8.39
CA VAL A 14 -7.94 0.55 -8.72
C VAL A 14 -8.14 2.05 -8.83
N ARG A 15 -8.87 2.50 -9.86
CA ARG A 15 -9.16 3.92 -10.04
C ARG A 15 -9.98 4.45 -8.88
N GLN A 16 -9.43 5.42 -8.17
CA GLN A 16 -10.04 6.06 -7.00
C GLN A 16 -9.74 7.55 -7.02
N ARG A 17 -10.26 8.26 -6.02
CA ARG A 17 -10.09 9.71 -5.90
C ARG A 17 -8.62 10.15 -5.97
N PHE A 18 -7.73 9.41 -5.30
CA PHE A 18 -6.32 9.79 -5.20
C PHE A 18 -5.40 9.13 -6.23
N THR A 19 -5.95 8.40 -7.20
CA THR A 19 -5.13 7.68 -8.18
C THR A 19 -4.16 8.59 -8.93
N SER A 20 -4.66 9.71 -9.45
CA SER A 20 -3.81 10.63 -10.22
C SER A 20 -2.67 11.20 -9.36
N ALA A 21 -2.98 11.57 -8.11
CA ALA A 21 -1.96 12.09 -7.21
C ALA A 21 -0.88 11.03 -6.90
N MET A 22 -1.29 9.77 -6.70
CA MET A 22 -0.35 8.69 -6.41
C MET A 22 0.47 8.32 -7.65
N GLU A 23 -0.14 8.35 -8.83
CA GLU A 23 0.60 8.12 -10.08
C GLU A 23 1.66 9.21 -10.31
N GLU A 24 1.36 10.46 -9.98
CA GLU A 24 2.32 11.54 -10.07
C GLU A 24 3.51 11.33 -9.12
N ARG A 25 3.24 10.90 -7.89
CA ARG A 25 4.29 10.60 -6.92
C ARG A 25 5.19 9.45 -7.39
N LEU A 26 4.57 8.42 -7.96
CA LEU A 26 5.32 7.28 -8.49
C LEU A 26 6.19 7.69 -9.68
N ALA A 27 5.70 8.60 -10.52
CA ALA A 27 6.46 9.11 -11.64
C ALA A 27 7.66 9.95 -11.20
N GLU A 28 7.52 10.68 -10.09
CA GLU A 28 8.62 11.47 -9.52
C GLU A 28 9.71 10.59 -8.91
N ASP A 29 9.31 9.49 -8.28
CA ASP A 29 10.23 8.59 -7.58
C ASP A 29 9.63 7.18 -7.61
N ALA A 30 10.11 6.37 -8.54
CA ALA A 30 9.59 5.03 -8.79
C ALA A 30 10.10 3.99 -7.78
N ASP A 31 10.99 4.36 -6.88
CA ASP A 31 11.51 3.45 -5.87
C ASP A 31 10.55 3.36 -4.69
N LEU A 32 9.76 2.30 -4.65
CA LEU A 32 8.83 2.06 -3.54
C LEU A 32 9.51 1.24 -2.45
N ILE A 33 9.33 1.69 -1.23
CA ILE A 33 9.64 0.90 -0.05
C ILE A 33 8.33 0.60 0.66
N THR A 34 8.10 -0.66 0.98
CA THR A 34 6.91 -1.09 1.71
C THR A 34 7.34 -1.94 2.88
N TRP A 35 6.43 -2.17 3.83
CA TRP A 35 6.73 -3.17 4.83
C TRP A 35 6.15 -4.52 4.40
N TRP A 36 6.61 -5.58 5.04
CA TRP A 36 6.27 -6.95 4.66
C TRP A 36 4.77 -7.22 4.51
N GLY A 37 3.94 -6.61 5.35
CA GLY A 37 2.49 -6.83 5.34
C GLY A 37 1.71 -6.01 4.31
N THR A 38 2.36 -5.09 3.59
CA THR A 38 1.66 -4.17 2.69
C THR A 38 0.89 -4.89 1.58
N SER A 39 1.49 -5.93 0.97
CA SER A 39 0.81 -6.67 -0.10
C SER A 39 -0.46 -7.36 0.40
N ILE A 40 -0.42 -7.90 1.61
CA ILE A 40 -1.59 -8.57 2.22
C ILE A 40 -2.67 -7.55 2.50
N GLU A 41 -2.31 -6.37 2.98
CA GLU A 41 -3.28 -5.31 3.25
C GLU A 41 -3.90 -4.77 1.97
N CYS A 42 -3.12 -4.64 0.90
CA CYS A 42 -3.65 -4.28 -0.42
C CYS A 42 -4.63 -5.33 -0.91
N TYR A 43 -4.28 -6.60 -0.79
CA TYR A 43 -5.16 -7.70 -1.19
C TYR A 43 -6.46 -7.69 -0.39
N SER A 44 -6.37 -7.46 0.91
CA SER A 44 -7.53 -7.34 1.78
C SER A 44 -8.45 -6.19 1.35
N ALA A 45 -7.87 -5.06 0.97
CA ALA A 45 -8.64 -3.92 0.48
C ALA A 45 -9.34 -4.23 -0.84
N LEU A 46 -8.66 -4.93 -1.76
CA LEU A 46 -9.26 -5.36 -3.02
C LEU A 46 -10.45 -6.30 -2.78
N MET A 47 -10.30 -7.25 -1.87
CA MET A 47 -11.39 -8.19 -1.55
C MET A 47 -12.58 -7.48 -0.92
N ARG A 48 -12.34 -6.44 -0.13
CA ARG A 48 -13.43 -5.62 0.42
C ARG A 48 -14.19 -4.93 -0.71
N LEU A 49 -13.48 -4.35 -1.67
CA LEU A 49 -14.11 -3.68 -2.83
C LEU A 49 -14.95 -4.66 -3.64
N VAL A 50 -14.48 -5.89 -3.80
CA VAL A 50 -15.24 -6.96 -4.48
C VAL A 50 -16.53 -7.26 -3.70
N ARG A 51 -16.43 -7.47 -2.39
CA ARG A 51 -17.60 -7.78 -1.55
C ARG A 51 -18.63 -6.65 -1.55
N GLU A 52 -18.17 -5.41 -1.62
CA GLU A 52 -19.05 -4.23 -1.63
C GLU A 52 -19.62 -3.93 -3.03
N GLY A 53 -19.25 -4.70 -4.03
CA GLY A 53 -19.73 -4.51 -5.39
C GLY A 53 -19.07 -3.38 -6.17
N HIS A 54 -17.95 -2.85 -5.66
CA HIS A 54 -17.23 -1.76 -6.30
C HIS A 54 -16.18 -2.22 -7.30
N LEU A 55 -15.93 -3.52 -7.39
CA LEU A 55 -14.92 -4.10 -8.25
C LEU A 55 -15.45 -5.37 -8.88
N GLY A 56 -15.54 -5.39 -10.23
CA GLY A 56 -15.96 -6.57 -10.97
C GLY A 56 -14.83 -7.56 -11.17
N LEU A 57 -15.15 -8.74 -11.72
CA LEU A 57 -14.17 -9.82 -11.89
C LEU A 57 -12.99 -9.44 -12.77
N ASN A 58 -13.25 -8.75 -13.88
CA ASN A 58 -12.17 -8.31 -14.78
C ASN A 58 -11.28 -7.28 -14.12
N GLU A 59 -11.88 -6.33 -13.42
CA GLU A 59 -11.15 -5.31 -12.69
C GLU A 59 -10.33 -5.91 -11.55
N GLN A 60 -10.88 -6.91 -10.88
CA GLN A 60 -10.17 -7.65 -9.82
C GLN A 60 -8.91 -8.30 -10.37
N GLY A 61 -9.03 -9.00 -11.51
CA GLY A 61 -7.89 -9.66 -12.13
C GLY A 61 -6.79 -8.67 -12.53
N LEU A 62 -7.17 -7.53 -13.08
CA LEU A 62 -6.22 -6.48 -13.45
C LEU A 62 -5.55 -5.88 -12.22
N ALA A 63 -6.31 -5.63 -11.17
CA ALA A 63 -5.77 -5.08 -9.94
C ALA A 63 -4.77 -6.03 -9.27
N GLU A 64 -5.09 -7.31 -9.23
CA GLU A 64 -4.20 -8.33 -8.67
C GLU A 64 -2.91 -8.46 -9.49
N ARG A 65 -3.02 -8.41 -10.81
CA ARG A 65 -1.83 -8.42 -11.69
C ARG A 65 -0.96 -7.21 -11.42
N ARG A 66 -1.56 -6.04 -11.31
CA ARG A 66 -0.82 -4.81 -11.04
C ARG A 66 -0.12 -4.86 -9.68
N LEU A 67 -0.78 -5.42 -8.70
CA LEU A 67 -0.16 -5.60 -7.39
C LEU A 67 1.08 -6.49 -7.48
N ARG A 68 0.99 -7.60 -8.20
CA ARG A 68 2.14 -8.49 -8.41
C ARG A 68 3.29 -7.75 -9.11
N GLU A 69 2.97 -6.98 -10.14
CA GLU A 69 3.99 -6.22 -10.87
C GLU A 69 4.69 -5.18 -9.99
N LEU A 70 3.94 -4.45 -9.20
CA LEU A 70 4.51 -3.48 -8.25
C LEU A 70 5.37 -4.18 -7.21
N ARG A 71 4.88 -5.30 -6.68
CA ARG A 71 5.59 -6.07 -5.66
C ARG A 71 6.93 -6.61 -6.17
N GLU A 72 7.01 -7.00 -7.42
CA GLU A 72 8.27 -7.46 -8.01
C GLU A 72 9.35 -6.37 -8.02
N GLY A 73 8.94 -5.12 -8.08
CA GLY A 73 9.87 -4.00 -8.17
C GLY A 73 10.11 -3.24 -6.87
N TRP A 74 9.29 -3.43 -5.85
CA TRP A 74 9.45 -2.66 -4.62
C TRP A 74 10.39 -3.35 -3.62
N GLU A 75 10.90 -2.60 -2.67
CA GLU A 75 11.70 -3.15 -1.57
C GLU A 75 10.81 -3.35 -0.34
N GLU A 76 10.89 -4.53 0.26
CA GLU A 76 10.14 -4.83 1.47
C GLU A 76 11.03 -4.73 2.70
N VAL A 77 10.53 -4.03 3.71
CA VAL A 77 11.17 -3.99 5.02
C VAL A 77 10.49 -5.05 5.88
N MET A 78 11.31 -5.96 6.41
CA MET A 78 10.81 -7.05 7.25
C MET A 78 10.49 -6.54 8.66
N PRO A 79 9.55 -7.19 9.38
CA PRO A 79 9.28 -6.85 10.76
C PRO A 79 10.55 -7.01 11.61
N GLY A 80 10.85 -6.02 12.45
CA GLY A 80 12.03 -6.05 13.31
C GLY A 80 12.09 -4.81 14.17
N GLU A 81 13.19 -4.69 14.90
CA GLU A 81 13.35 -3.59 15.87
C GLU A 81 13.34 -2.22 15.23
N THR A 82 13.95 -2.07 14.05
CA THR A 82 13.97 -0.79 13.34
C THR A 82 12.56 -0.32 13.00
N ILE A 83 11.74 -1.23 12.47
CA ILE A 83 10.34 -0.93 12.14
C ILE A 83 9.54 -0.60 13.38
N ARG A 84 9.79 -1.31 14.48
CA ARG A 84 9.12 -1.04 15.75
C ARG A 84 9.43 0.39 16.23
N ARG A 85 10.69 0.80 16.18
CA ARG A 85 11.10 2.15 16.58
C ARG A 85 10.46 3.24 15.72
N VAL A 86 10.42 3.02 14.42
CA VAL A 86 9.78 3.95 13.49
C VAL A 86 8.29 4.07 13.79
N ALA A 87 7.62 2.93 13.99
CA ALA A 87 6.20 2.89 14.31
C ALA A 87 5.89 3.63 15.62
N GLU A 88 6.69 3.38 16.66
CA GLU A 88 6.54 4.06 17.94
C GLU A 88 6.71 5.56 17.83
N ARG A 89 7.68 5.99 17.03
CA ARG A 89 7.93 7.42 16.78
C ARG A 89 6.76 8.06 16.04
N LEU A 90 6.20 7.37 15.05
CA LEU A 90 5.03 7.87 14.31
C LEU A 90 3.82 7.99 15.21
N LEU A 91 3.61 7.03 16.11
CA LEU A 91 2.52 7.08 17.09
C LEU A 91 2.64 8.31 17.98
N ARG A 92 3.85 8.64 18.43
CA ARG A 92 4.08 9.82 19.27
C ARG A 92 3.86 11.12 18.52
N LEU A 93 4.24 11.17 17.23
CA LEU A 93 4.19 12.40 16.46
C LEU A 93 2.82 12.66 15.83
N HIS A 94 2.11 11.62 15.46
CA HIS A 94 0.90 11.73 14.64
C HIS A 94 -0.35 11.11 15.26
N VAL A 95 -0.25 10.57 16.47
CA VAL A 95 -1.37 9.95 17.19
C VAL A 95 -2.09 8.93 16.31
N LEU A 96 -1.30 8.04 15.67
CA LEU A 96 -1.84 6.97 14.82
C LEU A 96 -2.11 5.72 15.64
N ARG A 97 -3.03 4.87 15.15
CA ARG A 97 -3.22 3.55 15.74
C ARG A 97 -2.00 2.69 15.45
N ALA A 98 -1.69 1.76 16.37
CA ALA A 98 -0.50 0.92 16.23
C ALA A 98 -0.46 0.13 14.92
N ALA A 99 -1.60 -0.40 14.48
CA ALA A 99 -1.68 -1.15 13.23
C ALA A 99 -1.33 -0.28 12.02
N ASP A 100 -1.76 0.98 12.02
CA ASP A 100 -1.47 1.91 10.94
C ASP A 100 0.01 2.31 10.93
N ALA A 101 0.59 2.46 12.11
CA ALA A 101 2.00 2.87 12.23
C ALA A 101 2.97 1.77 11.80
N LEU A 102 2.55 0.52 11.82
CA LEU A 102 3.38 -0.61 11.40
C LEU A 102 3.45 -0.81 9.90
N GLN A 103 2.69 -0.06 9.15
CA GLN A 103 2.71 -0.14 7.69
C GLN A 103 3.86 0.59 7.04
#